data_3663ca152f97e674601f699b0740121b
#
_entry.id   3663ca152f97e674601f699b0740121b
#
_cell.length_a   1.000
_cell.length_b   1.000
_cell.length_c   1.000
_cell.angle_alpha   90.00
_cell.angle_beta   90.00
_cell.angle_gamma   90.00
#
_symmetry.space_group_name_H-M   'P 1'
#
loop_
_entity.id
_entity.type
_entity.pdbx_description
1 polymer ?
#
loop_
_entity_poly.entity_id
_entity_poly.type
_entity_poly.pdbx_seq_one_letter_code
_entity_poly.pdbx_strand_id
1 'polypeptide(L)'
;MNDHKLSDISTRADKDLDKAKTKEKTQHIKFEIDELQNLLYAEAKHSLLVIIQGMDASGKDGVVRNVFGALNPQGVMVKSFKEPSGEELAHDFLWRIHPHAPSKGMIQIFNRSHYEDVLITRVHNIIDDKTAKKRMKAINEFEELLYKHNNTTILKFFLHISPGEQQERLNERIKDPAKMWKYNQNDFVEAKLWNRYMEMYEDCFANCNSIPWNIIPSDQNWYKEYLIASKVLDTLKGFNMKYPGLKKT
;
A
#
# COMPACT_ATOMS: atom_id res chain seq x y z
N MET A 1 22.23 -1.45 6.69
CA MET A 1 20.87 -1.56 7.22
C MET A 1 20.53 -0.23 7.85
N ASN A 2 19.54 0.49 7.36
CA ASN A 2 19.16 1.74 8.02
C ASN A 2 18.29 1.39 9.21
N ASP A 3 18.88 1.41 10.41
CA ASP A 3 18.19 1.22 11.70
C ASP A 3 17.35 2.47 12.08
N HIS A 4 16.64 3.04 11.12
CA HIS A 4 15.73 4.14 11.45
C HIS A 4 14.48 3.57 12.10
N LYS A 5 14.31 3.87 13.39
CA LYS A 5 13.06 3.59 14.09
C LYS A 5 11.97 4.47 13.53
N LEU A 6 10.74 3.97 13.48
CA LEU A 6 9.57 4.76 13.04
C LEU A 6 9.39 6.01 13.89
N SER A 7 9.78 5.97 15.16
CA SER A 7 9.79 7.14 16.07
C SER A 7 10.63 8.31 15.56
N ASP A 8 11.64 8.06 14.73
CA ASP A 8 12.58 9.06 14.23
C ASP A 8 12.15 9.66 12.90
N ILE A 9 11.06 9.11 12.31
CA ILE A 9 10.53 9.54 11.02
C ILE A 9 9.31 10.43 11.24
N SER A 10 9.33 11.64 10.63
CA SER A 10 8.20 12.56 10.70
C SER A 10 6.93 11.93 10.10
N THR A 11 5.79 12.18 10.73
CA THR A 11 4.45 11.84 10.19
C THR A 11 3.84 12.95 9.36
N ARG A 12 4.52 14.10 9.23
CA ARG A 12 4.05 15.33 8.58
C ARG A 12 5.03 15.84 7.53
N ALA A 13 4.53 16.68 6.63
CA ALA A 13 5.36 17.43 5.69
C ALA A 13 6.23 18.46 6.41
N ASP A 14 7.34 18.81 5.77
CA ASP A 14 8.15 19.95 6.20
C ASP A 14 7.33 21.24 6.20
N LYS A 15 7.61 22.11 7.17
CA LYS A 15 6.83 23.36 7.38
C LYS A 15 6.89 24.32 6.18
N ASP A 16 7.98 24.27 5.43
CA ASP A 16 8.23 25.17 4.30
C ASP A 16 7.58 24.69 3.00
N LEU A 17 6.94 23.52 3.01
CA LEU A 17 6.29 22.99 1.82
C LEU A 17 4.93 23.65 1.58
N ASP A 18 4.80 24.32 0.45
CA ASP A 18 3.56 24.98 0.03
C ASP A 18 2.47 23.95 -0.32
N LYS A 19 1.44 23.90 0.50
CA LYS A 19 0.32 22.98 0.35
C LYS A 19 -0.47 23.20 -0.94
N ALA A 20 -0.69 24.46 -1.36
CA ALA A 20 -1.49 24.76 -2.54
C ALA A 20 -0.77 24.33 -3.81
N LYS A 21 0.49 24.72 -3.97
CA LYS A 21 1.34 24.31 -5.08
C LYS A 21 1.53 22.79 -5.13
N THR A 22 1.68 22.15 -3.98
CA THR A 22 1.84 20.68 -3.93
C THR A 22 0.57 19.96 -4.37
N LYS A 23 -0.61 20.46 -3.99
CA LYS A 23 -1.89 19.91 -4.48
C LYS A 23 -2.04 20.08 -5.99
N GLU A 24 -1.71 21.24 -6.54
CA GLU A 24 -1.73 21.48 -7.98
C GLU A 24 -0.79 20.53 -8.71
N LYS A 25 0.45 20.41 -8.24
CA LYS A 25 1.42 19.44 -8.78
C LYS A 25 0.88 18.02 -8.72
N THR A 26 0.19 17.64 -7.65
CA THR A 26 -0.40 16.30 -7.52
C THR A 26 -1.47 16.04 -8.59
N GLN A 27 -2.26 17.04 -8.98
CA GLN A 27 -3.23 16.88 -10.07
C GLN A 27 -2.54 16.62 -11.42
N HIS A 28 -1.47 17.37 -11.74
CA HIS A 28 -0.68 17.12 -12.95
C HIS A 28 -0.07 15.72 -12.95
N ILE A 29 0.50 15.29 -11.82
CA ILE A 29 1.06 13.95 -11.67
C ILE A 29 -0.01 12.88 -11.92
N LYS A 30 -1.21 13.03 -11.38
CA LYS A 30 -2.31 12.06 -11.58
C LYS A 30 -2.73 11.96 -13.06
N PHE A 31 -2.76 13.08 -13.76
CA PHE A 31 -3.01 13.07 -15.21
C PHE A 31 -1.92 12.29 -15.96
N GLU A 32 -0.65 12.55 -15.66
CA GLU A 32 0.46 11.79 -16.28
C GLU A 32 0.41 10.29 -15.93
N ILE A 33 -0.02 9.92 -14.72
CA ILE A 33 -0.20 8.52 -14.33
C ILE A 33 -1.28 7.86 -15.19
N ASP A 34 -2.41 8.54 -15.45
CA ASP A 34 -3.50 8.01 -16.28
C ASP A 34 -3.02 7.74 -17.72
N GLU A 35 -2.30 8.69 -18.32
CA GLU A 35 -1.71 8.51 -19.65
C GLU A 35 -0.72 7.32 -19.70
N LEU A 36 0.14 7.20 -18.71
CA LEU A 36 1.11 6.09 -18.63
C LEU A 36 0.42 4.75 -18.30
N GLN A 37 -0.68 4.78 -17.56
CA GLN A 37 -1.46 3.57 -17.28
C GLN A 37 -2.13 3.03 -18.57
N ASN A 38 -2.66 3.90 -19.43
CA ASN A 38 -3.17 3.52 -20.72
C ASN A 38 -2.06 2.90 -21.60
N LEU A 39 -0.86 3.48 -21.56
CA LEU A 39 0.30 2.96 -22.28
C LEU A 39 0.75 1.59 -21.72
N LEU A 40 0.77 1.44 -20.38
CA LEU A 40 1.04 0.16 -19.71
C LEU A 40 0.07 -0.94 -20.17
N TYR A 41 -1.22 -0.61 -20.20
CA TYR A 41 -2.27 -1.52 -20.64
C TYR A 41 -2.08 -1.93 -22.11
N ALA A 42 -1.78 -0.97 -22.99
CA ALA A 42 -1.60 -1.22 -24.41
C ALA A 42 -0.34 -2.05 -24.72
N GLU A 43 0.78 -1.76 -24.06
CA GLU A 43 2.05 -2.48 -24.29
C GLU A 43 2.04 -3.89 -23.68
N ALA A 44 1.42 -4.05 -22.50
CA ALA A 44 1.25 -5.32 -21.80
C ALA A 44 2.55 -6.12 -21.56
N LYS A 45 3.67 -5.43 -21.28
CA LYS A 45 4.96 -6.08 -20.98
C LYS A 45 5.31 -6.06 -19.50
N HIS A 46 4.89 -5.02 -18.79
CA HIS A 46 5.11 -4.80 -17.37
C HIS A 46 3.80 -4.89 -16.62
N SER A 47 3.86 -5.03 -15.30
CA SER A 47 2.74 -4.82 -14.39
C SER A 47 3.22 -4.09 -13.15
N LEU A 48 2.30 -3.43 -12.44
CA LEU A 48 2.57 -2.73 -11.21
C LEU A 48 1.68 -3.28 -10.08
N LEU A 49 2.31 -3.75 -9.01
CA LEU A 49 1.64 -4.08 -7.77
C LEU A 49 1.90 -2.99 -6.74
N VAL A 50 0.85 -2.35 -6.26
CA VAL A 50 0.92 -1.33 -5.21
C VAL A 50 0.35 -1.91 -3.92
N ILE A 51 1.17 -2.05 -2.90
CA ILE A 51 0.78 -2.54 -1.58
C ILE A 51 0.68 -1.35 -0.63
N ILE A 52 -0.49 -1.16 -0.02
CA ILE A 52 -0.76 -0.07 0.92
C ILE A 52 -1.02 -0.66 2.30
N GLN A 53 -0.10 -0.43 3.23
CA GLN A 53 -0.17 -0.86 4.62
C GLN A 53 -0.19 0.32 5.58
N GLY A 54 -0.66 0.12 6.79
CA GLY A 54 -0.71 1.10 7.87
C GLY A 54 -1.84 0.84 8.84
N MET A 55 -1.79 1.48 9.98
CA MET A 55 -2.78 1.39 11.05
C MET A 55 -4.19 1.78 10.56
N ASP A 56 -5.20 1.40 11.31
CA ASP A 56 -6.55 1.89 11.03
C ASP A 56 -6.59 3.41 11.13
N ALA A 57 -7.47 4.02 10.34
CA ALA A 57 -7.54 5.47 10.13
C ALA A 57 -6.30 6.14 9.49
N SER A 58 -5.24 5.41 9.09
CA SER A 58 -4.08 5.98 8.37
C SER A 58 -4.44 6.56 6.99
N GLY A 59 -5.61 6.18 6.44
CA GLY A 59 -6.15 6.73 5.20
C GLY A 59 -5.86 5.90 3.95
N LYS A 60 -5.73 4.59 4.08
CA LYS A 60 -5.55 3.63 2.97
C LYS A 60 -6.61 3.80 1.88
N ASP A 61 -7.90 3.81 2.24
CA ASP A 61 -9.00 4.01 1.26
C ASP A 61 -8.91 5.37 0.57
N GLY A 62 -8.46 6.40 1.31
CA GLY A 62 -8.25 7.74 0.77
C GLY A 62 -7.19 7.75 -0.33
N VAL A 63 -6.09 7.02 -0.13
CA VAL A 63 -5.05 6.85 -1.15
C VAL A 63 -5.61 6.14 -2.39
N VAL A 64 -6.30 5.03 -2.21
CA VAL A 64 -6.93 4.30 -3.33
C VAL A 64 -7.84 5.23 -4.13
N ARG A 65 -8.73 5.96 -3.45
CA ARG A 65 -9.69 6.86 -4.09
C ARG A 65 -9.01 8.07 -4.76
N ASN A 66 -8.09 8.73 -4.06
CA ASN A 66 -7.59 10.05 -4.47
C ASN A 66 -6.39 9.98 -5.40
N VAL A 67 -5.61 8.90 -5.35
CA VAL A 67 -4.44 8.73 -6.23
C VAL A 67 -4.81 7.90 -7.47
N PHE A 68 -5.59 6.84 -7.31
CA PHE A 68 -5.88 5.87 -8.37
C PHE A 68 -7.32 5.92 -8.91
N GLY A 69 -8.21 6.69 -8.29
CA GLY A 69 -9.63 6.70 -8.63
C GLY A 69 -9.98 7.33 -9.99
N ALA A 70 -9.04 8.04 -10.63
CA ALA A 70 -9.22 8.62 -11.96
C ALA A 70 -8.65 7.75 -13.10
N LEU A 71 -7.99 6.63 -12.77
CA LEU A 71 -7.38 5.75 -13.77
C LEU A 71 -8.44 4.98 -14.57
N ASN A 72 -8.10 4.60 -15.80
CA ASN A 72 -8.97 3.75 -16.62
C ASN A 72 -9.24 2.41 -15.91
N PRO A 73 -10.52 2.11 -15.57
CA PRO A 73 -10.87 0.92 -14.80
C PRO A 73 -10.57 -0.41 -15.52
N GLN A 74 -10.33 -0.39 -16.83
CA GLN A 74 -9.92 -1.59 -17.56
C GLN A 74 -8.49 -2.03 -17.26
N GLY A 75 -7.63 -1.10 -16.82
CA GLY A 75 -6.21 -1.36 -16.54
C GLY A 75 -5.83 -1.28 -15.05
N VAL A 76 -6.81 -1.12 -14.15
CA VAL A 76 -6.57 -1.03 -12.71
C VAL A 76 -7.54 -1.89 -11.93
N MET A 77 -7.03 -2.61 -10.93
CA MET A 77 -7.85 -3.40 -10.02
C MET A 77 -7.47 -3.10 -8.57
N VAL A 78 -8.46 -3.16 -7.68
CA VAL A 78 -8.26 -2.97 -6.23
C VAL A 78 -8.74 -4.21 -5.51
N LYS A 79 -7.90 -4.77 -4.65
CA LYS A 79 -8.27 -5.82 -3.70
C LYS A 79 -8.05 -5.33 -2.28
N SER A 80 -9.12 -5.31 -1.51
CA SER A 80 -9.04 -5.07 -0.07
C SER A 80 -9.04 -6.41 0.66
N PHE A 81 -7.97 -6.67 1.41
CA PHE A 81 -7.87 -7.89 2.23
C PHE A 81 -8.46 -7.62 3.61
N LYS A 82 -9.49 -8.36 3.93
CA LYS A 82 -10.16 -8.38 5.25
C LYS A 82 -9.71 -9.62 6.02
N GLU A 83 -10.35 -9.85 7.16
CA GLU A 83 -10.22 -11.08 7.91
C GLU A 83 -10.42 -12.30 6.98
N PRO A 84 -9.54 -13.31 7.06
CA PRO A 84 -9.66 -14.49 6.20
C PRO A 84 -10.95 -15.26 6.45
N SER A 85 -11.55 -15.76 5.37
CA SER A 85 -12.68 -16.70 5.46
C SER A 85 -12.21 -18.08 5.95
N GLY A 86 -13.16 -18.94 6.34
CA GLY A 86 -12.84 -20.33 6.73
C GLY A 86 -12.13 -21.11 5.62
N GLU A 87 -12.49 -20.88 4.35
CA GLU A 87 -11.80 -21.48 3.21
C GLU A 87 -10.37 -20.95 3.08
N GLU A 88 -10.17 -19.62 3.16
CA GLU A 88 -8.83 -19.02 3.11
C GLU A 88 -7.91 -19.52 4.24
N LEU A 89 -8.47 -19.77 5.44
CA LEU A 89 -7.72 -20.32 6.58
C LEU A 89 -7.36 -21.81 6.42
N ALA A 90 -8.08 -22.57 5.60
CA ALA A 90 -7.78 -23.96 5.30
C ALA A 90 -6.60 -24.13 4.35
N HIS A 91 -6.15 -23.07 3.69
CA HIS A 91 -5.02 -23.03 2.78
C HIS A 91 -3.82 -22.30 3.40
N ASP A 92 -2.69 -22.28 2.69
CA ASP A 92 -1.56 -21.45 3.08
C ASP A 92 -1.92 -19.95 2.96
N PHE A 93 -1.22 -19.11 3.73
CA PHE A 93 -1.57 -17.70 3.85
C PHE A 93 -1.38 -16.87 2.54
N LEU A 94 -0.65 -17.38 1.55
CA LEU A 94 -0.47 -16.75 0.24
C LEU A 94 -1.52 -17.21 -0.78
N TRP A 95 -2.26 -18.28 -0.51
CA TRP A 95 -3.26 -18.79 -1.42
C TRP A 95 -4.28 -17.74 -1.85
N ARG A 96 -4.80 -16.97 -0.89
CA ARG A 96 -5.76 -15.89 -1.16
C ARG A 96 -5.16 -14.65 -1.81
N ILE A 97 -3.83 -14.56 -1.86
CA ILE A 97 -3.09 -13.42 -2.41
C ILE A 97 -2.79 -13.63 -3.90
N HIS A 98 -2.33 -14.83 -4.25
CA HIS A 98 -1.85 -15.16 -5.59
C HIS A 98 -2.88 -14.91 -6.70
N PRO A 99 -4.19 -15.25 -6.57
CA PRO A 99 -5.19 -14.96 -7.60
C PRO A 99 -5.38 -13.46 -7.92
N HIS A 100 -4.88 -12.60 -7.05
CA HIS A 100 -4.93 -11.15 -7.23
C HIS A 100 -3.59 -10.53 -7.64
N ALA A 101 -2.55 -11.34 -7.90
CA ALA A 101 -1.30 -10.83 -8.48
C ALA A 101 -1.60 -10.24 -9.88
N PRO A 102 -0.99 -9.09 -10.25
CA PRO A 102 -1.33 -8.41 -11.49
C PRO A 102 -0.87 -9.21 -12.72
N SER A 103 -1.72 -9.28 -13.73
CA SER A 103 -1.29 -9.66 -15.09
C SER A 103 -0.54 -8.50 -15.75
N LYS A 104 0.24 -8.81 -16.79
CA LYS A 104 0.93 -7.79 -17.60
C LYS A 104 -0.06 -6.78 -18.17
N GLY A 105 0.29 -5.51 -18.16
CA GLY A 105 -0.57 -4.40 -18.55
C GLY A 105 -1.43 -3.83 -17.42
N MET A 106 -1.44 -4.44 -16.24
CA MET A 106 -2.33 -4.06 -15.15
C MET A 106 -1.60 -3.35 -14.01
N ILE A 107 -2.32 -2.42 -13.37
CA ILE A 107 -1.99 -1.92 -12.03
C ILE A 107 -2.91 -2.63 -11.04
N GLN A 108 -2.33 -3.38 -10.11
CA GLN A 108 -3.07 -4.00 -9.00
C GLN A 108 -2.77 -3.26 -7.70
N ILE A 109 -3.81 -2.90 -6.96
CA ILE A 109 -3.69 -2.20 -5.68
C ILE A 109 -4.19 -3.13 -4.59
N PHE A 110 -3.33 -3.41 -3.62
CA PHE A 110 -3.66 -4.13 -2.41
C PHE A 110 -3.90 -3.13 -1.26
N ASN A 111 -5.14 -3.00 -0.82
CA ASN A 111 -5.50 -2.29 0.41
C ASN A 111 -5.44 -3.29 1.57
N ARG A 112 -4.40 -3.22 2.39
CA ARG A 112 -3.83 -4.29 3.19
C ARG A 112 -3.30 -5.41 2.28
N SER A 113 -2.69 -6.46 2.80
CA SER A 113 -2.07 -7.49 1.96
C SER A 113 -1.70 -8.74 2.77
N HIS A 114 -0.89 -9.61 2.20
CA HIS A 114 -0.25 -10.75 2.86
C HIS A 114 0.60 -10.36 4.08
N TYR A 115 0.93 -9.08 4.25
CA TYR A 115 1.62 -8.61 5.46
C TYR A 115 0.74 -8.67 6.71
N GLU A 116 -0.60 -8.68 6.59
CA GLU A 116 -1.48 -8.91 7.74
C GLU A 116 -1.14 -10.23 8.45
N ASP A 117 -0.71 -11.24 7.69
CA ASP A 117 -0.37 -12.58 8.21
C ASP A 117 0.95 -12.65 9.01
N VAL A 118 1.70 -11.56 9.08
CA VAL A 118 2.89 -11.38 9.94
C VAL A 118 2.82 -10.13 10.81
N LEU A 119 1.75 -9.34 10.71
CA LEU A 119 1.49 -8.15 11.52
C LEU A 119 0.44 -8.45 12.59
N ILE A 120 -0.85 -8.40 12.24
CA ILE A 120 -1.94 -8.60 13.18
C ILE A 120 -1.87 -9.98 13.87
N THR A 121 -1.47 -11.00 13.16
CA THR A 121 -1.32 -12.35 13.71
C THR A 121 -0.27 -12.42 14.84
N ARG A 122 0.78 -11.61 14.78
CA ARG A 122 1.78 -11.49 15.85
C ARG A 122 1.30 -10.56 16.96
N VAL A 123 0.65 -9.45 16.62
CA VAL A 123 0.10 -8.52 17.60
C VAL A 123 -0.84 -9.25 18.56
N HIS A 124 -1.65 -10.17 18.04
CA HIS A 124 -2.61 -10.98 18.81
C HIS A 124 -2.08 -12.35 19.27
N ASN A 125 -0.78 -12.64 19.10
CA ASN A 125 -0.15 -13.92 19.47
C ASN A 125 -0.82 -15.14 18.82
N ILE A 126 -1.39 -14.99 17.62
CA ILE A 126 -1.95 -16.10 16.82
C ILE A 126 -0.82 -16.96 16.26
N ILE A 127 0.30 -16.34 15.93
CA ILE A 127 1.54 -17.02 15.53
C ILE A 127 2.72 -16.58 16.40
N ASP A 128 3.68 -17.46 16.56
CA ASP A 128 4.95 -17.17 17.22
C ASP A 128 5.97 -16.50 16.26
N ASP A 129 7.04 -15.95 16.81
CA ASP A 129 8.10 -15.30 16.02
C ASP A 129 8.82 -16.25 15.08
N LYS A 130 8.93 -17.53 15.44
CA LYS A 130 9.54 -18.55 14.57
C LYS A 130 8.70 -18.78 13.31
N THR A 131 7.38 -18.84 13.45
CA THR A 131 6.43 -18.94 12.33
C THR A 131 6.44 -17.66 11.51
N ALA A 132 6.45 -16.49 12.16
CA ALA A 132 6.52 -15.19 11.48
C ALA A 132 7.77 -15.08 10.59
N LYS A 133 8.94 -15.45 11.09
CA LYS A 133 10.20 -15.47 10.30
C LYS A 133 10.09 -16.36 9.05
N LYS A 134 9.45 -17.54 9.17
CA LYS A 134 9.22 -18.42 8.01
C LYS A 134 8.27 -17.75 7.00
N ARG A 135 7.19 -17.13 7.48
CA ARG A 135 6.25 -16.39 6.61
C ARG A 135 6.91 -15.19 5.92
N MET A 136 7.73 -14.42 6.63
CA MET A 136 8.48 -13.32 6.03
C MET A 136 9.44 -13.78 4.92
N LYS A 137 10.09 -14.93 5.10
CA LYS A 137 10.89 -15.53 4.03
C LYS A 137 10.04 -15.88 2.82
N ALA A 138 8.90 -16.56 3.02
CA ALA A 138 7.98 -16.90 1.94
C ALA A 138 7.39 -15.67 1.24
N ILE A 139 7.16 -14.57 1.98
CA ILE A 139 6.75 -13.26 1.40
C ILE A 139 7.83 -12.72 0.46
N ASN A 140 9.08 -12.69 0.89
CA ASN A 140 10.18 -12.25 0.02
C ASN A 140 10.28 -13.11 -1.25
N GLU A 141 10.20 -14.42 -1.12
CA GLU A 141 10.23 -15.37 -2.25
C GLU A 141 9.05 -15.15 -3.21
N PHE A 142 7.85 -14.90 -2.68
CA PHE A 142 6.66 -14.59 -3.48
C PHE A 142 6.79 -13.25 -4.23
N GLU A 143 7.25 -12.21 -3.56
CA GLU A 143 7.48 -10.91 -4.20
C GLU A 143 8.57 -11.00 -5.28
N GLU A 144 9.65 -11.73 -5.01
CA GLU A 144 10.70 -11.99 -6.00
C GLU A 144 10.21 -12.83 -7.19
N LEU A 145 9.32 -13.80 -6.96
CA LEU A 145 8.70 -14.58 -8.03
C LEU A 145 7.96 -13.64 -9.01
N LEU A 146 7.15 -12.73 -8.50
CA LEU A 146 6.42 -11.77 -9.33
C LEU A 146 7.37 -10.82 -10.08
N TYR A 147 8.38 -10.32 -9.39
CA TYR A 147 9.36 -9.41 -9.97
C TYR A 147 10.20 -10.07 -11.06
N LYS A 148 10.79 -11.24 -10.78
CA LYS A 148 11.75 -11.92 -11.68
C LYS A 148 11.09 -12.64 -12.85
N HIS A 149 9.87 -13.16 -12.68
CA HIS A 149 9.25 -14.06 -13.66
C HIS A 149 8.02 -13.48 -14.35
N ASN A 150 7.46 -12.37 -13.84
CA ASN A 150 6.31 -11.73 -14.47
C ASN A 150 6.55 -10.26 -14.86
N ASN A 151 7.75 -9.71 -14.68
CA ASN A 151 8.04 -8.28 -14.85
C ASN A 151 7.09 -7.39 -14.03
N THR A 152 6.73 -7.82 -12.82
CA THR A 152 5.89 -7.06 -11.89
C THR A 152 6.77 -6.17 -11.04
N THR A 153 6.69 -4.87 -11.21
CA THR A 153 7.28 -3.94 -10.24
C THR A 153 6.37 -3.84 -9.03
N ILE A 154 6.95 -3.89 -7.83
CA ILE A 154 6.18 -3.84 -6.58
C ILE A 154 6.56 -2.57 -5.82
N LEU A 155 5.56 -1.76 -5.48
CA LEU A 155 5.68 -0.61 -4.60
C LEU A 155 4.99 -0.91 -3.27
N LYS A 156 5.76 -0.89 -2.20
CA LYS A 156 5.25 -1.07 -0.83
C LYS A 156 5.21 0.25 -0.10
N PHE A 157 4.04 0.67 0.34
CA PHE A 157 3.82 1.90 1.08
C PHE A 157 3.33 1.59 2.49
N PHE A 158 4.05 2.07 3.49
CA PHE A 158 3.57 2.13 4.86
C PHE A 158 3.10 3.55 5.18
N LEU A 159 1.82 3.69 5.53
CA LEU A 159 1.22 4.97 5.89
C LEU A 159 1.51 5.27 7.37
N HIS A 160 2.56 6.04 7.60
CA HIS A 160 3.02 6.41 8.93
C HIS A 160 2.21 7.57 9.48
N ILE A 161 1.21 7.26 10.30
CA ILE A 161 0.33 8.22 10.98
C ILE A 161 0.76 8.35 12.45
N SER A 162 0.60 9.51 13.06
CA SER A 162 0.83 9.67 14.50
C SER A 162 -0.33 9.11 15.33
N PRO A 163 -0.10 8.68 16.58
CA PRO A 163 -1.18 8.24 17.47
C PRO A 163 -2.26 9.30 17.69
N GLY A 164 -1.85 10.57 17.78
CA GLY A 164 -2.77 11.70 17.95
C GLY A 164 -3.70 11.87 16.77
N GLU A 165 -3.16 11.92 15.56
CA GLU A 165 -3.94 12.03 14.32
C GLU A 165 -4.85 10.80 14.11
N GLN A 166 -4.37 9.59 14.46
CA GLN A 166 -5.20 8.39 14.41
C GLN A 166 -6.43 8.54 15.30
N GLN A 167 -6.23 8.96 16.55
CA GLN A 167 -7.32 9.14 17.52
C GLN A 167 -8.31 10.21 17.05
N GLU A 168 -7.83 11.31 16.47
CA GLU A 168 -8.70 12.35 15.90
C GLU A 168 -9.57 11.78 14.79
N ARG A 169 -9.00 11.04 13.83
CA ARG A 169 -9.73 10.42 12.72
C ARG A 169 -10.72 9.34 13.17
N LEU A 170 -10.39 8.57 14.19
CA LEU A 170 -11.32 7.62 14.78
C LEU A 170 -12.51 8.34 15.44
N ASN A 171 -12.26 9.43 16.17
CA ASN A 171 -13.30 10.26 16.77
C ASN A 171 -14.18 10.97 15.71
N GLU A 172 -13.61 11.37 14.59
CA GLU A 172 -14.40 11.92 13.47
C GLU A 172 -15.42 10.92 12.93
N ARG A 173 -15.14 9.61 12.95
CA ARG A 173 -16.09 8.58 12.50
C ARG A 173 -17.34 8.50 13.38
N ILE A 174 -17.26 8.96 14.62
CA ILE A 174 -18.41 9.02 15.53
C ILE A 174 -19.23 10.29 15.31
N LYS A 175 -18.58 11.39 14.92
CA LYS A 175 -19.18 12.73 14.89
C LYS A 175 -19.67 13.15 13.50
N ASP A 176 -19.01 12.70 12.45
CA ASP A 176 -19.30 13.08 11.07
C ASP A 176 -20.23 12.07 10.39
N PRO A 177 -21.49 12.45 10.07
CA PRO A 177 -22.45 11.56 9.41
C PRO A 177 -21.90 10.90 8.12
N ALA A 178 -21.03 11.60 7.38
CA ALA A 178 -20.40 11.06 6.17
C ALA A 178 -19.34 9.98 6.46
N LYS A 179 -18.93 9.84 7.73
CA LYS A 179 -17.90 8.88 8.16
C LYS A 179 -18.43 7.81 9.12
N MET A 180 -19.65 7.98 9.67
CA MET A 180 -20.23 7.04 10.66
C MET A 180 -20.32 5.60 10.14
N TRP A 181 -20.53 5.39 8.88
CA TRP A 181 -20.56 4.06 8.28
C TRP A 181 -19.22 3.30 8.34
N LYS A 182 -18.12 4.00 8.62
CA LYS A 182 -16.79 3.43 8.87
C LYS A 182 -16.51 3.13 10.33
N TYR A 183 -17.46 3.46 11.23
CA TYR A 183 -17.25 3.24 12.65
C TYR A 183 -17.14 1.74 12.95
N ASN A 184 -16.10 1.40 13.68
CA ASN A 184 -15.89 0.08 14.24
C ASN A 184 -15.26 0.23 15.62
N GLN A 185 -15.91 -0.29 16.64
CA GLN A 185 -15.43 -0.23 18.01
C GLN A 185 -14.05 -0.91 18.16
N ASN A 186 -13.80 -1.96 17.39
CA ASN A 186 -12.53 -2.68 17.43
C ASN A 186 -11.34 -1.80 17.00
N ASP A 187 -11.51 -0.81 16.12
CA ASP A 187 -10.45 0.10 15.71
C ASP A 187 -9.85 0.88 16.90
N PHE A 188 -10.69 1.18 17.93
CA PHE A 188 -10.23 1.82 19.17
C PHE A 188 -9.48 0.85 20.09
N VAL A 189 -9.80 -0.43 20.04
CA VAL A 189 -9.06 -1.48 20.78
C VAL A 189 -7.70 -1.68 20.14
N GLU A 190 -7.67 -1.82 18.82
CA GLU A 190 -6.42 -1.97 18.05
C GLU A 190 -5.49 -0.74 18.21
N ALA A 191 -6.03 0.46 18.27
CA ALA A 191 -5.25 1.68 18.49
C ALA A 191 -4.46 1.67 19.82
N LYS A 192 -4.93 0.96 20.84
CA LYS A 192 -4.22 0.81 22.12
C LYS A 192 -2.97 -0.07 22.00
N LEU A 193 -2.90 -0.90 20.98
CA LEU A 193 -1.77 -1.78 20.70
C LEU A 193 -0.70 -1.12 19.82
N TRP A 194 -0.75 0.21 19.68
CA TRP A 194 0.11 1.01 18.81
C TRP A 194 1.58 0.59 18.83
N ASN A 195 2.20 0.58 19.99
CA ASN A 195 3.63 0.29 20.12
C ASN A 195 3.95 -1.10 19.57
N ARG A 196 3.11 -2.09 19.85
CA ARG A 196 3.29 -3.44 19.37
C ARG A 196 3.16 -3.53 17.85
N TYR A 197 2.22 -2.78 17.24
CA TYR A 197 2.15 -2.68 15.79
C TYR A 197 3.41 -2.05 15.19
N MET A 198 3.94 -0.98 15.79
CA MET A 198 5.17 -0.33 15.29
C MET A 198 6.35 -1.29 15.34
N GLU A 199 6.53 -2.04 16.43
CA GLU A 199 7.56 -3.08 16.53
C GLU A 199 7.42 -4.14 15.41
N MET A 200 6.20 -4.61 15.13
CA MET A 200 5.95 -5.60 14.07
C MET A 200 6.22 -5.01 12.68
N TYR A 201 5.88 -3.74 12.44
CA TYR A 201 6.20 -3.07 11.18
C TYR A 201 7.71 -2.89 11.00
N GLU A 202 8.43 -2.42 12.03
CA GLU A 202 9.89 -2.28 11.99
C GLU A 202 10.58 -3.61 11.68
N ASP A 203 10.13 -4.70 12.30
CA ASP A 203 10.62 -6.05 12.01
C ASP A 203 10.31 -6.50 10.56
N CYS A 204 9.12 -6.17 10.04
CA CYS A 204 8.80 -6.39 8.63
C CYS A 204 9.71 -5.59 7.69
N PHE A 205 10.03 -4.33 8.00
CA PHE A 205 10.91 -3.52 7.17
C PHE A 205 12.34 -4.07 7.16
N ALA A 206 12.79 -4.64 8.28
CA ALA A 206 14.10 -5.27 8.37
C ALA A 206 14.17 -6.61 7.62
N ASN A 207 13.14 -7.44 7.70
CA ASN A 207 13.16 -8.82 7.23
C ASN A 207 12.44 -9.05 5.89
N CYS A 208 11.51 -8.17 5.50
CA CYS A 208 10.82 -8.22 4.20
C CYS A 208 11.27 -7.04 3.33
N ASN A 209 12.54 -6.98 2.99
CA ASN A 209 13.19 -5.85 2.32
C ASN A 209 13.93 -6.25 1.04
N SER A 210 13.68 -7.42 0.47
CA SER A 210 14.14 -7.77 -0.91
C SER A 210 13.63 -6.74 -1.91
N ILE A 211 12.39 -6.24 -1.70
CA ILE A 211 11.82 -5.06 -2.35
C ILE A 211 11.61 -4.01 -1.25
N PRO A 212 12.15 -2.79 -1.39
CA PRO A 212 12.17 -1.81 -0.31
C PRO A 212 10.79 -1.23 0.01
N TRP A 213 10.58 -0.90 1.28
CA TRP A 213 9.43 -0.15 1.75
C TRP A 213 9.60 1.35 1.54
N ASN A 214 8.49 2.02 1.24
CA ASN A 214 8.40 3.47 1.24
C ASN A 214 7.57 3.89 2.47
N ILE A 215 8.19 4.55 3.43
CA ILE A 215 7.53 5.07 4.63
C ILE A 215 6.96 6.44 4.30
N ILE A 216 5.65 6.59 4.39
CA ILE A 216 4.91 7.76 3.92
C ILE A 216 4.31 8.54 5.10
N PRO A 217 4.77 9.76 5.41
CA PRO A 217 4.12 10.67 6.36
C PRO A 217 2.63 10.82 6.04
N SER A 218 1.76 10.50 7.01
CA SER A 218 0.33 10.29 6.71
C SER A 218 -0.65 11.12 7.54
N ASP A 219 -0.16 12.00 8.43
CA ASP A 219 -1.02 12.94 9.15
C ASP A 219 -1.70 13.94 8.21
N GLN A 220 -1.08 14.25 7.09
CA GLN A 220 -1.60 15.20 6.11
C GLN A 220 -1.94 14.49 4.79
N ASN A 221 -3.22 14.37 4.46
CA ASN A 221 -3.67 13.64 3.28
C ASN A 221 -3.06 14.18 1.97
N TRP A 222 -2.98 15.51 1.82
CA TRP A 222 -2.43 16.15 0.63
C TRP A 222 -0.96 15.78 0.37
N TYR A 223 -0.16 15.64 1.45
CA TYR A 223 1.26 15.31 1.35
C TYR A 223 1.47 13.82 1.06
N LYS A 224 0.76 12.97 1.78
CA LYS A 224 0.72 11.54 1.53
C LYS A 224 0.38 11.20 0.08
N GLU A 225 -0.68 11.83 -0.44
CA GLU A 225 -1.14 11.62 -1.82
C GLU A 225 -0.09 12.08 -2.84
N TYR A 226 0.56 13.21 -2.58
CA TYR A 226 1.67 13.71 -3.39
C TYR A 226 2.84 12.73 -3.47
N LEU A 227 3.31 12.25 -2.31
CA LEU A 227 4.45 11.33 -2.25
C LEU A 227 4.16 10.01 -2.97
N ILE A 228 2.99 9.44 -2.75
CA ILE A 228 2.58 8.18 -3.38
C ILE A 228 2.43 8.37 -4.89
N ALA A 229 1.72 9.42 -5.32
CA ALA A 229 1.54 9.73 -6.73
C ALA A 229 2.88 9.96 -7.44
N SER A 230 3.80 10.72 -6.83
CA SER A 230 5.14 10.95 -7.38
C SER A 230 5.90 9.65 -7.56
N LYS A 231 5.89 8.77 -6.55
CA LYS A 231 6.59 7.48 -6.63
C LYS A 231 6.01 6.56 -7.70
N VAL A 232 4.68 6.53 -7.83
CA VAL A 232 4.00 5.77 -8.90
C VAL A 232 4.37 6.32 -10.27
N LEU A 233 4.34 7.65 -10.46
CA LEU A 233 4.71 8.29 -11.71
C LEU A 233 6.15 7.96 -12.12
N ASP A 234 7.11 8.12 -11.19
CA ASP A 234 8.52 7.83 -11.45
C ASP A 234 8.72 6.37 -11.85
N THR A 235 7.98 5.45 -11.21
CA THR A 235 8.02 4.03 -11.52
C THR A 235 7.50 3.76 -12.94
N LEU A 236 6.35 4.32 -13.30
CA LEU A 236 5.76 4.13 -14.63
C LEU A 236 6.64 4.75 -15.74
N LYS A 237 7.23 5.92 -15.50
CA LYS A 237 8.22 6.53 -16.42
C LYS A 237 9.43 5.62 -16.61
N GLY A 238 9.88 4.95 -15.55
CA GLY A 238 11.02 4.03 -15.61
C GLY A 238 10.80 2.79 -16.48
N PHE A 239 9.59 2.43 -16.84
CA PHE A 239 9.30 1.31 -17.73
C PHE A 239 9.65 1.60 -19.20
N ASN A 240 9.84 2.88 -19.58
CA ASN A 240 10.16 3.30 -20.95
C ASN A 240 9.23 2.70 -22.01
N MET A 241 7.95 2.63 -21.71
CA MET A 241 6.92 1.99 -22.53
C MET A 241 6.66 2.72 -23.86
N LYS A 242 6.19 1.95 -24.84
CA LYS A 242 5.81 2.47 -26.18
C LYS A 242 4.51 1.81 -26.64
N TYR A 243 3.69 2.57 -27.34
CA TYR A 243 2.51 1.97 -27.98
C TYR A 243 2.93 0.89 -28.97
N PRO A 244 2.30 -0.28 -28.95
CA PRO A 244 2.55 -1.31 -29.95
C PRO A 244 2.09 -0.80 -31.32
N GLY A 245 2.91 -1.03 -32.35
CA GLY A 245 2.51 -0.76 -33.74
C GLY A 245 1.40 -1.70 -34.22
N LEU A 246 1.01 -1.54 -35.48
CA LEU A 246 0.08 -2.47 -36.12
C LEU A 246 0.62 -3.91 -36.05
N LYS A 247 -0.18 -4.83 -35.58
CA LYS A 247 0.16 -6.26 -35.68
C LYS A 247 0.25 -6.62 -37.16
N LYS A 248 1.42 -7.02 -37.63
CA LYS A 248 1.52 -7.66 -38.91
C LYS A 248 0.83 -9.02 -38.79
N THR A 249 -0.29 -9.18 -39.48
CA THR A 249 -0.97 -10.47 -39.69
C THR A 249 -0.12 -11.43 -40.44
#